data_b88dd49751a61305a6642a5357fb7974
#
_entry.id   b88dd49751a61305a6642a5357fb7974
#
_cell.length_a   1.000
_cell.length_b   1.000
_cell.length_c   1.000
_cell.angle_alpha   90.00
_cell.angle_beta   90.00
_cell.angle_gamma   90.00
#
_symmetry.space_group_name_H-M   'P 1'
#
loop_
_entity.id
_entity.type
_entity.pdbx_description
1 polymer ?
#
loop_
_entity_poly.entity_id
_entity_poly.type
_entity_poly.pdbx_seq_one_letter_code
_entity_poly.pdbx_strand_id
1 'polypeptide(L)'
;MLVGFIHGVMNTDNTTISGETIDYGPCAFMDVFDPATVFSSIDERGRYAYGNQPQILQWNLARLAEALLPLFDDNSDAAVEAATEVLSGFTAAYERHWADGMAAKLGIAAPDRALAEDVLKLMRLQTVDFTRFFRALSAGTARTLFTEPEPFDAWAARREALLPADRAAVAAAMDRANPVYIPRNHRVEEALAAATDGEMGPFRRLADVVSRPFQERPGLEDYAGPAPVSRTPYVTYCGT
;
A
#
# COMPACT_ATOMS: atom_id res chain seq x y z
N MET A 1 2.25 -0.31 -2.67
CA MET A 1 1.09 0.54 -3.03
C MET A 1 -0.26 -0.12 -2.69
N LEU A 2 -0.57 -1.33 -3.14
CA LEU A 2 -1.91 -1.92 -3.03
C LEU A 2 -2.39 -2.26 -1.60
N VAL A 3 -1.53 -2.22 -0.61
CA VAL A 3 -1.84 -2.54 0.80
C VAL A 3 -1.58 -1.38 1.78
N GLY A 4 -1.30 -0.18 1.27
CA GLY A 4 -1.03 0.99 2.11
C GLY A 4 0.36 0.99 2.78
N PHE A 5 1.30 0.19 2.29
CA PHE A 5 2.67 0.13 2.81
C PHE A 5 3.48 1.36 2.41
N ILE A 6 4.19 1.93 3.37
CA ILE A 6 5.13 3.04 3.20
C ILE A 6 6.48 2.61 3.73
N HIS A 7 7.48 2.55 2.86
CA HIS A 7 8.82 2.11 3.23
C HIS A 7 9.54 3.11 4.14
N GLY A 8 9.38 4.39 3.86
CA GLY A 8 9.91 5.50 4.66
C GLY A 8 11.32 5.95 4.29
N VAL A 9 12.19 5.10 3.74
CA VAL A 9 13.52 5.45 3.22
C VAL A 9 13.86 4.58 2.01
N MET A 10 13.49 5.04 0.83
CA MET A 10 13.76 4.35 -0.44
C MET A 10 15.01 4.89 -1.14
N ASN A 11 16.15 4.83 -0.44
CA ASN A 11 17.45 5.11 -1.04
C ASN A 11 17.85 3.96 -1.99
N THR A 12 18.87 4.17 -2.81
CA THR A 12 19.37 3.16 -3.75
C THR A 12 19.90 1.90 -3.06
N ASP A 13 20.48 2.04 -1.87
CA ASP A 13 20.97 0.96 -1.01
C ASP A 13 19.85 0.15 -0.35
N ASN A 14 18.62 0.70 -0.31
CA ASN A 14 17.43 0.03 0.21
C ASN A 14 16.53 -0.55 -0.89
N THR A 15 17.07 -0.73 -2.09
CA THR A 15 16.31 -1.27 -3.25
C THR A 15 17.08 -2.43 -3.87
N THR A 16 16.48 -3.62 -3.86
CA THR A 16 17.08 -4.83 -4.45
C THR A 16 16.69 -5.00 -5.92
N ILE A 17 17.58 -5.59 -6.69
CA ILE A 17 17.31 -5.99 -8.09
C ILE A 17 16.37 -7.19 -8.18
N SER A 18 16.18 -7.93 -7.08
CA SER A 18 15.21 -9.03 -6.99
C SER A 18 13.75 -8.56 -6.91
N GLY A 19 13.52 -7.25 -6.68
CA GLY A 19 12.19 -6.70 -6.48
C GLY A 19 11.59 -6.97 -5.09
N GLU A 20 12.38 -7.50 -4.15
CA GLU A 20 11.98 -7.70 -2.76
C GLU A 20 12.26 -6.46 -1.93
N THR A 21 11.43 -6.21 -0.93
CA THR A 21 11.64 -5.10 0.01
C THR A 21 12.70 -5.48 1.04
N ILE A 22 13.62 -4.57 1.31
CA ILE A 22 14.68 -4.71 2.34
C ILE A 22 14.73 -3.48 3.22
N ASP A 23 15.43 -3.58 4.34
CA ASP A 23 15.65 -2.50 5.31
C ASP A 23 14.34 -1.85 5.80
N TYR A 24 13.60 -2.60 6.60
CA TYR A 24 12.28 -2.21 7.11
C TYR A 24 12.35 -1.19 8.28
N GLY A 25 13.40 -0.38 8.41
CA GLY A 25 13.62 0.55 9.51
C GLY A 25 12.38 1.42 9.83
N PRO A 26 12.14 2.52 9.11
CA PRO A 26 11.03 3.43 9.41
C PRO A 26 9.74 3.08 8.65
N CYS A 27 9.54 1.83 8.24
CA CYS A 27 8.34 1.44 7.51
C CYS A 27 7.11 1.40 8.39
N ALA A 28 5.95 1.70 7.80
CA ALA A 28 4.65 1.54 8.44
C ALA A 28 3.54 1.36 7.41
N PHE A 29 2.37 0.94 7.88
CA PHE A 29 1.17 0.85 7.05
C PHE A 29 0.23 2.01 7.34
N MET A 30 -0.34 2.56 6.29
CA MET A 30 -1.29 3.66 6.35
C MET A 30 -2.65 3.17 6.89
N ASP A 31 -3.22 3.89 7.85
CA ASP A 31 -4.60 3.69 8.30
C ASP A 31 -5.56 4.45 7.36
N VAL A 32 -5.71 5.76 7.56
CA VAL A 32 -6.51 6.62 6.68
C VAL A 32 -5.80 6.83 5.35
N PHE A 33 -6.53 6.72 4.25
CA PHE A 33 -5.93 6.95 2.93
C PHE A 33 -5.57 8.42 2.71
N ASP A 34 -4.27 8.70 2.61
CA ASP A 34 -3.75 9.96 2.10
C ASP A 34 -2.43 9.70 1.33
N PRO A 35 -2.34 10.06 0.03
CA PRO A 35 -1.10 9.90 -0.73
C PRO A 35 0.07 10.74 -0.20
N ALA A 36 -0.19 11.76 0.62
CA ALA A 36 0.84 12.58 1.26
C ALA A 36 1.36 11.99 2.58
N THR A 37 0.86 10.82 3.01
CA THR A 37 1.28 10.20 4.28
C THR A 37 2.77 9.90 4.30
N VAL A 38 3.44 10.37 5.36
CA VAL A 38 4.85 10.14 5.70
C VAL A 38 4.92 9.64 7.13
N PHE A 39 5.72 8.62 7.40
CA PHE A 39 5.96 8.13 8.75
C PHE A 39 7.38 8.40 9.24
N SER A 40 8.36 8.33 8.35
CA SER A 40 9.78 8.50 8.72
C SER A 40 10.07 9.88 9.26
N SER A 41 10.63 9.95 10.48
CA SER A 41 11.01 11.19 11.15
C SER A 41 12.07 12.01 10.41
N ILE A 42 12.86 11.38 9.55
CA ILE A 42 13.91 12.04 8.77
C ILE A 42 13.41 12.58 7.43
N ASP A 43 12.20 12.22 7.00
CA ASP A 43 11.62 12.67 5.73
C ASP A 43 10.79 13.95 5.89
N GLU A 44 11.45 15.04 6.22
CA GLU A 44 10.80 16.34 6.45
C GLU A 44 10.07 16.91 5.22
N ARG A 45 10.43 16.45 4.01
CA ARG A 45 9.90 16.98 2.73
C ARG A 45 8.93 16.04 2.03
N GLY A 46 8.67 14.89 2.60
CA GLY A 46 7.78 13.90 2.00
C GLY A 46 8.36 13.24 0.74
N ARG A 47 9.69 13.16 0.63
CA ARG A 47 10.35 12.48 -0.50
C ARG A 47 9.84 11.05 -0.66
N TYR A 48 9.63 10.36 0.45
CA TYR A 48 9.17 8.98 0.51
C TYR A 48 7.69 8.86 0.92
N ALA A 49 6.89 9.92 0.74
CA ALA A 49 5.46 9.84 0.94
C ALA A 49 4.86 8.70 0.11
N TYR A 50 3.76 8.13 0.58
CA TYR A 50 3.09 7.01 -0.09
C TYR A 50 2.93 7.21 -1.62
N GLY A 51 2.42 8.38 -2.02
CA GLY A 51 2.19 8.70 -3.44
C GLY A 51 3.47 8.86 -4.26
N ASN A 52 4.61 9.14 -3.62
CA ASN A 52 5.89 9.37 -4.28
C ASN A 52 6.72 8.10 -4.50
N GLN A 53 6.36 6.98 -3.86
CA GLN A 53 7.13 5.74 -3.91
C GLN A 53 7.41 5.24 -5.33
N PRO A 54 6.47 5.26 -6.30
CA PRO A 54 6.76 4.83 -7.67
C PRO A 54 7.83 5.69 -8.36
N GLN A 55 7.77 7.02 -8.17
CA GLN A 55 8.75 7.94 -8.76
C GLN A 55 10.14 7.75 -8.16
N ILE A 56 10.23 7.48 -6.86
CA ILE A 56 11.50 7.21 -6.19
C ILE A 56 12.08 5.88 -6.67
N LEU A 57 11.27 4.85 -6.86
CA LEU A 57 11.73 3.58 -7.43
C LEU A 57 12.28 3.79 -8.86
N GLN A 58 11.59 4.56 -9.70
CA GLN A 58 12.09 4.90 -11.04
C GLN A 58 13.42 5.64 -10.98
N TRP A 59 13.57 6.58 -10.03
CA TRP A 59 14.84 7.28 -9.80
C TRP A 59 15.97 6.30 -9.38
N ASN A 60 15.67 5.33 -8.49
CA ASN A 60 16.65 4.30 -8.10
C ASN A 60 17.08 3.44 -9.28
N LEU A 61 16.13 3.06 -10.15
CA LEU A 61 16.45 2.30 -11.38
C LEU A 61 17.32 3.14 -12.33
N ALA A 62 17.12 4.45 -12.42
CA ALA A 62 17.99 5.32 -13.20
C ALA A 62 19.42 5.36 -12.63
N ARG A 63 19.59 5.40 -11.29
CA ARG A 63 20.92 5.31 -10.64
C ARG A 63 21.59 3.97 -10.90
N LEU A 64 20.82 2.86 -10.89
CA LEU A 64 21.33 1.55 -11.25
C LEU A 64 21.79 1.50 -12.71
N ALA A 65 20.96 2.03 -13.64
CA ALA A 65 21.29 2.07 -15.05
C ALA A 65 22.58 2.84 -15.32
N GLU A 66 22.78 4.00 -14.67
CA GLU A 66 24.04 4.78 -14.76
C GLU A 66 25.25 3.96 -14.33
N ALA A 67 25.14 3.20 -13.25
CA ALA A 67 26.22 2.34 -12.77
C ALA A 67 26.53 1.18 -13.75
N LEU A 68 25.55 0.76 -14.55
CA LEU A 68 25.66 -0.35 -15.49
C LEU A 68 26.02 0.08 -16.91
N LEU A 69 26.09 1.37 -17.24
CA LEU A 69 26.38 1.86 -18.59
C LEU A 69 27.61 1.19 -19.23
N PRO A 70 28.74 0.99 -18.52
CA PRO A 70 29.91 0.33 -19.11
C PRO A 70 29.70 -1.13 -19.50
N LEU A 71 28.61 -1.75 -19.06
CA LEU A 71 28.25 -3.14 -19.37
C LEU A 71 27.25 -3.25 -20.53
N PHE A 72 26.65 -2.14 -20.98
CA PHE A 72 25.65 -2.14 -22.05
C PHE A 72 26.29 -2.02 -23.42
N ASP A 73 27.27 -1.13 -23.59
CA ASP A 73 27.97 -0.91 -24.86
C ASP A 73 29.32 -0.21 -24.60
N ASP A 74 30.31 -0.45 -25.46
CA ASP A 74 31.59 0.26 -25.45
C ASP A 74 31.42 1.72 -25.89
N ASN A 75 30.40 2.02 -26.70
CA ASN A 75 30.00 3.38 -27.08
C ASN A 75 29.06 3.95 -26.03
N SER A 76 29.50 5.02 -25.36
CA SER A 76 28.74 5.66 -24.26
C SER A 76 27.36 6.18 -24.70
N ASP A 77 27.22 6.70 -25.91
CA ASP A 77 25.95 7.23 -26.40
C ASP A 77 24.95 6.09 -26.68
N ALA A 78 25.43 4.98 -27.25
CA ALA A 78 24.61 3.79 -27.45
C ALA A 78 24.18 3.15 -26.10
N ALA A 79 25.07 3.11 -25.11
CA ALA A 79 24.76 2.63 -23.76
C ALA A 79 23.68 3.49 -23.09
N VAL A 80 23.77 4.81 -23.19
CA VAL A 80 22.76 5.74 -22.63
C VAL A 80 21.42 5.60 -23.35
N GLU A 81 21.42 5.45 -24.69
CA GLU A 81 20.19 5.24 -25.46
C GLU A 81 19.48 3.95 -25.02
N ALA A 82 20.20 2.83 -24.94
CA ALA A 82 19.66 1.55 -24.49
C ALA A 82 19.09 1.62 -23.07
N ALA A 83 19.80 2.24 -22.12
CA ALA A 83 19.34 2.43 -20.75
C ALA A 83 18.07 3.29 -20.70
N THR A 84 18.02 4.36 -21.47
CA THR A 84 16.87 5.29 -21.54
C THR A 84 15.64 4.60 -22.12
N GLU A 85 15.80 3.77 -23.16
CA GLU A 85 14.70 2.99 -23.74
C GLU A 85 14.04 2.09 -22.68
N VAL A 86 14.83 1.33 -21.94
CA VAL A 86 14.33 0.43 -20.89
C VAL A 86 13.63 1.22 -19.78
N LEU A 87 14.25 2.30 -19.28
CA LEU A 87 13.68 3.13 -18.20
C LEU A 87 12.38 3.84 -18.60
N SER A 88 12.23 4.19 -19.87
CA SER A 88 11.01 4.83 -20.39
C SER A 88 9.78 3.91 -20.25
N GLY A 89 9.96 2.61 -20.22
CA GLY A 89 8.90 1.62 -20.05
C GLY A 89 8.36 1.50 -18.61
N PHE A 90 9.09 2.03 -17.62
CA PHE A 90 8.74 1.84 -16.19
C PHE A 90 7.35 2.38 -15.84
N THR A 91 7.05 3.62 -16.21
CA THR A 91 5.77 4.26 -15.86
C THR A 91 4.58 3.47 -16.41
N ALA A 92 4.63 3.07 -17.68
CA ALA A 92 3.56 2.30 -18.31
C ALA A 92 3.40 0.91 -17.66
N ALA A 93 4.52 0.25 -17.29
CA ALA A 93 4.49 -1.02 -16.57
C ALA A 93 3.87 -0.87 -15.18
N TYR A 94 4.29 0.14 -14.42
CA TYR A 94 3.74 0.44 -13.10
C TYR A 94 2.23 0.71 -13.17
N GLU A 95 1.80 1.60 -14.07
CA GLU A 95 0.39 1.98 -14.22
C GLU A 95 -0.49 0.78 -14.57
N ARG A 96 -0.03 -0.11 -15.45
CA ARG A 96 -0.73 -1.35 -15.78
C ARG A 96 -0.87 -2.25 -14.55
N HIS A 97 0.22 -2.56 -13.85
CA HIS A 97 0.18 -3.43 -12.68
C HIS A 97 -0.65 -2.83 -11.53
N TRP A 98 -0.58 -1.51 -11.34
CA TRP A 98 -1.42 -0.83 -10.37
C TRP A 98 -2.90 -0.93 -10.74
N ALA A 99 -3.26 -0.69 -11.99
CA ALA A 99 -4.63 -0.76 -12.48
C ALA A 99 -5.21 -2.19 -12.37
N ASP A 100 -4.42 -3.21 -12.74
CA ASP A 100 -4.78 -4.62 -12.58
C ASP A 100 -5.01 -4.98 -11.10
N GLY A 101 -4.10 -4.55 -10.22
CA GLY A 101 -4.23 -4.73 -8.78
C GLY A 101 -5.44 -4.04 -8.19
N MET A 102 -5.74 -2.81 -8.63
CA MET A 102 -6.95 -2.10 -8.21
C MET A 102 -8.23 -2.76 -8.73
N ALA A 103 -8.23 -3.28 -9.96
CA ALA A 103 -9.36 -4.05 -10.48
C ALA A 103 -9.66 -5.28 -9.61
N ALA A 104 -8.62 -6.03 -9.23
CA ALA A 104 -8.76 -7.17 -8.31
C ALA A 104 -9.31 -6.74 -6.93
N LYS A 105 -8.80 -5.64 -6.37
CA LYS A 105 -9.27 -5.08 -5.09
C LYS A 105 -10.73 -4.64 -5.14
N LEU A 106 -11.16 -4.07 -6.27
CA LEU A 106 -12.53 -3.58 -6.49
C LEU A 106 -13.49 -4.68 -6.98
N GLY A 107 -12.99 -5.85 -7.35
CA GLY A 107 -13.77 -6.98 -7.86
C GLY A 107 -14.33 -6.77 -9.26
N ILE A 108 -13.79 -5.82 -10.04
CA ILE A 108 -14.22 -5.55 -11.42
C ILE A 108 -13.45 -6.42 -12.42
N ALA A 109 -14.09 -6.79 -13.53
CA ALA A 109 -13.54 -7.73 -14.51
C ALA A 109 -12.36 -7.18 -15.32
N ALA A 110 -12.30 -5.87 -15.50
CA ALA A 110 -11.24 -5.17 -16.22
C ALA A 110 -10.85 -3.88 -15.49
N PRO A 111 -9.59 -3.44 -15.61
CA PRO A 111 -9.14 -2.18 -15.01
C PRO A 111 -9.98 -0.98 -15.46
N ASP A 112 -10.42 -0.19 -14.50
CA ASP A 112 -11.02 1.15 -14.70
C ASP A 112 -10.28 2.12 -13.77
N ARG A 113 -9.31 2.85 -14.36
CA ARG A 113 -8.47 3.80 -13.63
C ARG A 113 -9.29 4.93 -13.01
N ALA A 114 -10.24 5.48 -13.75
CA ALA A 114 -11.06 6.57 -13.27
C ALA A 114 -11.91 6.15 -12.07
N LEU A 115 -12.50 4.96 -12.12
CA LEU A 115 -13.25 4.40 -10.99
C LEU A 115 -12.37 4.21 -9.75
N ALA A 116 -11.14 3.71 -9.93
CA ALA A 116 -10.19 3.51 -8.83
C ALA A 116 -9.72 4.84 -8.22
N GLU A 117 -9.37 5.82 -9.05
CA GLU A 117 -8.94 7.14 -8.58
C GLU A 117 -10.09 7.90 -7.87
N ASP A 118 -11.32 7.80 -8.39
CA ASP A 118 -12.48 8.44 -7.77
C ASP A 118 -12.74 7.92 -6.36
N VAL A 119 -12.69 6.61 -6.13
CA VAL A 119 -12.92 6.08 -4.79
C VAL A 119 -11.78 6.43 -3.83
N LEU A 120 -10.53 6.41 -4.29
CA LEU A 120 -9.40 6.85 -3.49
C LEU A 120 -9.53 8.33 -3.10
N LYS A 121 -10.01 9.18 -4.01
CA LYS A 121 -10.32 10.58 -3.71
C LYS A 121 -11.43 10.72 -2.66
N LEU A 122 -12.51 9.94 -2.76
CA LEU A 122 -13.57 9.92 -1.77
C LEU A 122 -13.06 9.48 -0.40
N MET A 123 -12.24 8.42 -0.36
CA MET A 123 -11.64 7.93 0.87
C MET A 123 -10.78 9.00 1.55
N ARG A 124 -9.96 9.72 0.78
CA ARG A 124 -9.15 10.82 1.30
C ARG A 124 -10.00 11.95 1.86
N LEU A 125 -11.02 12.39 1.13
CA LEU A 125 -11.89 13.50 1.52
C LEU A 125 -12.67 13.22 2.81
N GLN A 126 -13.00 11.94 3.06
CA GLN A 126 -13.80 11.54 4.21
C GLN A 126 -13.02 10.72 5.25
N THR A 127 -11.69 10.76 5.18
CA THR A 127 -10.78 10.12 6.14
C THR A 127 -11.06 8.63 6.36
N VAL A 128 -11.33 7.90 5.27
CA VAL A 128 -11.67 6.47 5.31
C VAL A 128 -10.41 5.62 5.41
N ASP A 129 -10.44 4.62 6.31
CA ASP A 129 -9.36 3.65 6.48
C ASP A 129 -9.16 2.80 5.21
N PHE A 130 -7.91 2.75 4.74
CA PHE A 130 -7.57 2.10 3.47
C PHE A 130 -7.85 0.59 3.49
N THR A 131 -7.37 -0.10 4.50
CA THR A 131 -7.50 -1.56 4.60
C THR A 131 -8.94 -1.98 4.85
N ARG A 132 -9.62 -1.32 5.80
CA ARG A 132 -11.03 -1.60 6.12
C ARG A 132 -11.96 -1.36 4.95
N PHE A 133 -11.70 -0.34 4.13
CA PHE A 133 -12.57 -0.01 3.01
C PHE A 133 -12.73 -1.20 2.05
N PHE A 134 -11.64 -1.80 1.61
CA PHE A 134 -11.71 -2.88 0.62
C PHE A 134 -12.34 -4.17 1.20
N ARG A 135 -12.12 -4.47 2.48
CA ARG A 135 -12.81 -5.57 3.17
C ARG A 135 -14.30 -5.29 3.33
N ALA A 136 -14.66 -4.10 3.76
CA ALA A 136 -16.06 -3.68 3.87
C ALA A 136 -16.76 -3.65 2.50
N LEU A 137 -16.03 -3.33 1.42
CA LEU A 137 -16.55 -3.35 0.05
C LEU A 137 -16.89 -4.78 -0.40
N SER A 138 -16.03 -5.75 -0.08
CA SER A 138 -16.28 -7.18 -0.31
C SER A 138 -17.50 -7.67 0.48
N ALA A 139 -17.63 -7.27 1.73
CA ALA A 139 -18.74 -7.61 2.62
C ALA A 139 -20.04 -6.84 2.35
N GLY A 140 -20.03 -5.87 1.41
CA GLY A 140 -21.21 -5.02 1.11
C GLY A 140 -21.53 -3.97 2.18
N THR A 141 -20.59 -3.67 3.09
CA THR A 141 -20.79 -2.74 4.22
C THR A 141 -20.01 -1.43 4.09
N ALA A 142 -19.29 -1.21 2.98
CA ALA A 142 -18.39 -0.07 2.81
C ALA A 142 -19.09 1.30 2.96
N ARG A 143 -20.38 1.39 2.63
CA ARG A 143 -21.19 2.61 2.79
C ARG A 143 -21.11 3.18 4.22
N THR A 144 -21.03 2.32 5.23
CA THR A 144 -21.01 2.73 6.64
C THR A 144 -19.72 3.42 7.07
N LEU A 145 -18.68 3.40 6.24
CA LEU A 145 -17.40 4.04 6.50
C LEU A 145 -17.38 5.52 6.09
N PHE A 146 -18.41 5.98 5.37
CA PHE A 146 -18.50 7.35 4.88
C PHE A 146 -19.47 8.18 5.74
N THR A 147 -19.03 9.35 6.16
CA THR A 147 -19.86 10.33 6.88
C THR A 147 -20.91 10.98 5.97
N GLU A 148 -20.54 11.20 4.72
CA GLU A 148 -21.41 11.66 3.64
C GLU A 148 -21.49 10.56 2.58
N PRO A 149 -22.48 9.65 2.67
CA PRO A 149 -22.48 8.45 1.84
C PRO A 149 -22.97 8.65 0.40
N GLU A 150 -23.63 9.77 0.07
CA GLU A 150 -24.21 10.00 -1.26
C GLU A 150 -23.15 9.99 -2.40
N PRO A 151 -21.94 10.58 -2.25
CA PRO A 151 -20.90 10.46 -3.26
C PRO A 151 -20.41 9.00 -3.44
N PHE A 152 -20.35 8.24 -2.34
CA PHE A 152 -20.03 6.82 -2.40
C PHE A 152 -21.13 6.03 -3.11
N ASP A 153 -22.41 6.31 -2.86
CA ASP A 153 -23.55 5.63 -3.52
C ASP A 153 -23.48 5.82 -5.04
N ALA A 154 -23.16 7.02 -5.52
CA ALA A 154 -22.98 7.31 -6.94
C ALA A 154 -21.81 6.54 -7.55
N TRP A 155 -20.69 6.46 -6.84
CA TRP A 155 -19.53 5.66 -7.23
C TRP A 155 -19.86 4.16 -7.23
N ALA A 156 -20.53 3.66 -6.19
CA ALA A 156 -20.91 2.26 -6.04
C ALA A 156 -21.83 1.78 -7.17
N ALA A 157 -22.75 2.62 -7.63
CA ALA A 157 -23.61 2.32 -8.79
C ALA A 157 -22.79 2.12 -10.08
N ARG A 158 -21.74 2.93 -10.31
CA ARG A 158 -20.82 2.76 -11.44
C ARG A 158 -20.04 1.45 -11.33
N ARG A 159 -19.52 1.14 -10.14
CA ARG A 159 -18.82 -0.12 -9.87
C ARG A 159 -19.74 -1.31 -10.10
N GLU A 160 -20.99 -1.26 -9.61
CA GLU A 160 -21.97 -2.34 -9.74
C GLU A 160 -22.20 -2.76 -11.20
N ALA A 161 -22.20 -1.80 -12.12
CA ALA A 161 -22.34 -2.06 -13.55
C ALA A 161 -21.15 -2.81 -14.18
N LEU A 162 -19.98 -2.83 -13.50
CA LEU A 162 -18.74 -3.47 -13.97
C LEU A 162 -18.48 -4.82 -13.29
N LEU A 163 -19.30 -5.21 -12.31
CA LEU A 163 -19.09 -6.45 -11.58
C LEU A 163 -19.55 -7.67 -12.41
N PRO A 164 -18.81 -8.80 -12.36
CA PRO A 164 -19.29 -10.07 -12.88
C PRO A 164 -20.59 -10.53 -12.21
N ALA A 165 -21.38 -11.37 -12.90
CA ALA A 165 -22.68 -11.80 -12.41
C ALA A 165 -22.62 -12.63 -11.11
N ASP A 166 -21.59 -13.47 -10.93
CA ASP A 166 -21.42 -14.30 -9.73
C ASP A 166 -20.81 -13.45 -8.60
N ARG A 167 -21.67 -12.84 -7.81
CA ARG A 167 -21.29 -11.96 -6.69
C ARG A 167 -20.54 -12.67 -5.57
N ALA A 168 -20.84 -13.95 -5.35
CA ALA A 168 -20.15 -14.75 -4.34
C ALA A 168 -18.69 -15.01 -4.76
N ALA A 169 -18.48 -15.37 -6.02
CA ALA A 169 -17.13 -15.54 -6.57
C ALA A 169 -16.34 -14.21 -6.56
N VAL A 170 -17.00 -13.07 -6.87
CA VAL A 170 -16.40 -11.74 -6.81
C VAL A 170 -15.94 -11.43 -5.37
N ALA A 171 -16.80 -11.59 -4.36
CA ALA A 171 -16.46 -11.34 -2.97
C ALA A 171 -15.28 -12.22 -2.52
N ALA A 172 -15.30 -13.52 -2.82
CA ALA A 172 -14.21 -14.42 -2.50
C ALA A 172 -12.89 -14.06 -3.21
N ALA A 173 -12.94 -13.54 -4.44
CA ALA A 173 -11.76 -13.04 -5.15
C ALA A 173 -11.20 -11.75 -4.51
N MET A 174 -12.07 -10.82 -4.15
CA MET A 174 -11.71 -9.59 -3.43
C MET A 174 -11.07 -9.90 -2.08
N ASP A 175 -11.57 -10.89 -1.33
CA ASP A 175 -11.00 -11.29 -0.04
C ASP A 175 -9.58 -11.85 -0.18
N ARG A 176 -9.25 -12.48 -1.29
CA ARG A 176 -7.88 -12.91 -1.59
C ARG A 176 -6.95 -11.76 -2.01
N ALA A 177 -7.49 -10.67 -2.54
CA ALA A 177 -6.74 -9.49 -2.97
C ALA A 177 -6.59 -8.44 -1.85
N ASN A 178 -7.48 -8.47 -0.86
CA ASN A 178 -7.57 -7.45 0.18
C ASN A 178 -7.27 -8.05 1.56
N PRO A 179 -6.15 -7.67 2.22
CA PRO A 179 -5.87 -8.15 3.55
C PRO A 179 -6.93 -7.65 4.55
N VAL A 180 -7.26 -8.46 5.54
CA VAL A 180 -8.03 -8.05 6.72
C VAL A 180 -7.10 -7.54 7.81
N TYR A 181 -5.89 -8.11 7.90
CA TYR A 181 -4.89 -7.73 8.87
C TYR A 181 -3.70 -7.07 8.19
N ILE A 182 -3.26 -5.96 8.74
CA ILE A 182 -1.95 -5.33 8.51
C ILE A 182 -1.29 -5.14 9.88
N PRO A 183 0.02 -4.97 9.98
CA PRO A 183 0.64 -4.60 11.24
C PRO A 183 0.25 -3.14 11.57
N ARG A 184 -0.91 -2.99 12.24
CA ARG A 184 -1.43 -1.70 12.67
C ARG A 184 -0.42 -1.02 13.59
N ASN A 185 -0.10 0.26 13.33
CA ASN A 185 0.98 0.96 14.02
C ASN A 185 0.86 0.90 15.54
N HIS A 186 -0.35 1.10 16.10
CA HIS A 186 -0.58 1.00 17.55
C HIS A 186 -0.34 -0.42 18.09
N ARG A 187 -0.64 -1.48 17.31
CA ARG A 187 -0.37 -2.87 17.73
C ARG A 187 1.11 -3.21 17.65
N VAL A 188 1.83 -2.60 16.70
CA VAL A 188 3.29 -2.70 16.62
C VAL A 188 3.92 -2.07 17.86
N GLU A 189 3.51 -0.86 18.23
CA GLU A 189 4.00 -0.16 19.44
C GLU A 189 3.71 -0.96 20.73
N GLU A 190 2.48 -1.47 20.88
CA GLU A 190 2.12 -2.33 22.02
C GLU A 190 3.02 -3.59 22.10
N ALA A 191 3.27 -4.22 20.95
CA ALA A 191 4.10 -5.42 20.88
C ALA A 191 5.57 -5.13 21.19
N LEU A 192 6.11 -4.01 20.71
CA LEU A 192 7.48 -3.56 20.95
C LEU A 192 7.68 -3.13 22.39
N ALA A 193 6.75 -2.39 22.99
CA ALA A 193 6.79 -1.99 24.37
C ALA A 193 6.82 -3.23 25.29
N ALA A 194 5.91 -4.18 25.10
CA ALA A 194 5.88 -5.43 25.88
C ALA A 194 7.19 -6.22 25.71
N ALA A 195 7.73 -6.31 24.48
CA ALA A 195 8.97 -7.03 24.22
C ALA A 195 10.18 -6.37 24.92
N THR A 196 10.20 -5.05 25.04
CA THR A 196 11.23 -4.30 25.79
C THR A 196 11.21 -4.66 27.26
N ASP A 197 10.03 -4.92 27.83
CA ASP A 197 9.84 -5.39 29.20
C ASP A 197 10.04 -6.91 29.37
N GLY A 198 10.44 -7.61 28.30
CA GLY A 198 10.68 -9.04 28.28
C GLY A 198 9.45 -9.91 27.96
N GLU A 199 8.29 -9.30 27.70
CA GLU A 199 7.06 -9.99 27.39
C GLU A 199 6.87 -10.19 25.86
N MET A 200 7.33 -11.32 25.33
CA MET A 200 7.26 -11.66 23.91
C MET A 200 5.88 -12.14 23.42
N GLY A 201 4.89 -12.26 24.31
CA GLY A 201 3.55 -12.74 23.98
C GLY A 201 2.84 -11.89 22.91
N PRO A 202 2.70 -10.57 23.11
CA PRO A 202 2.07 -9.67 22.14
C PRO A 202 2.76 -9.66 20.77
N PHE A 203 4.10 -9.66 20.73
CA PHE A 203 4.87 -9.75 19.49
C PHE A 203 4.56 -11.02 18.71
N ARG A 204 4.63 -12.20 19.38
CA ARG A 204 4.34 -13.48 18.71
C ARG A 204 2.92 -13.58 18.21
N ARG A 205 1.98 -13.00 18.96
CA ARG A 205 0.57 -12.94 18.54
C ARG A 205 0.39 -12.05 17.32
N LEU A 206 0.97 -10.85 17.31
CA LEU A 206 0.92 -9.96 16.15
C LEU A 206 1.55 -10.63 14.92
N ALA A 207 2.72 -11.25 15.06
CA ALA A 207 3.38 -11.97 13.99
C ALA A 207 2.51 -13.12 13.43
N ASP A 208 1.84 -13.92 14.29
CA ASP A 208 0.88 -14.94 13.82
C ASP A 208 -0.32 -14.32 13.10
N VAL A 209 -0.83 -13.18 13.56
CA VAL A 209 -1.97 -12.51 12.92
C VAL A 209 -1.60 -12.08 11.51
N VAL A 210 -0.48 -11.36 11.33
CA VAL A 210 -0.08 -10.81 10.04
C VAL A 210 0.54 -11.84 9.09
N SER A 211 0.92 -13.02 9.56
CA SER A 211 1.40 -14.13 8.70
C SER A 211 0.30 -14.72 7.82
N ARG A 212 -0.97 -14.49 8.14
CA ARG A 212 -2.14 -14.93 7.36
C ARG A 212 -3.10 -13.77 7.14
N PRO A 213 -2.67 -12.72 6.42
CA PRO A 213 -3.33 -11.42 6.41
C PRO A 213 -4.70 -11.42 5.69
N PHE A 214 -4.96 -12.39 4.82
CA PHE A 214 -6.20 -12.47 4.04
C PHE A 214 -7.29 -13.33 4.69
N GLN A 215 -6.93 -14.08 5.73
CA GLN A 215 -7.84 -15.00 6.39
C GLN A 215 -8.43 -14.39 7.66
N GLU A 216 -9.71 -14.03 7.59
CA GLU A 216 -10.45 -13.59 8.78
C GLU A 216 -10.57 -14.70 9.80
N ARG A 217 -10.25 -14.39 11.06
CA ARG A 217 -10.22 -15.37 12.16
C ARG A 217 -10.97 -14.84 13.36
N PRO A 218 -11.93 -15.63 13.93
CA PRO A 218 -12.67 -15.22 15.12
C PRO A 218 -11.75 -14.92 16.31
N GLY A 219 -12.07 -13.86 17.06
CA GLY A 219 -11.30 -13.39 18.21
C GLY A 219 -10.06 -12.57 17.87
N LEU A 220 -9.91 -12.15 16.61
CA LEU A 220 -8.83 -11.27 16.15
C LEU A 220 -9.35 -9.94 15.57
N GLU A 221 -10.59 -9.59 15.84
CA GLU A 221 -11.26 -8.38 15.34
C GLU A 221 -10.51 -7.11 15.73
N ASP A 222 -9.91 -7.09 16.92
CA ASP A 222 -9.12 -5.98 17.43
C ASP A 222 -7.84 -5.69 16.63
N TYR A 223 -7.35 -6.66 15.85
CA TYR A 223 -6.19 -6.49 14.97
C TYR A 223 -6.57 -5.94 13.60
N ALA A 224 -7.83 -5.99 13.22
CA ALA A 224 -8.34 -5.47 11.95
C ALA A 224 -8.67 -3.97 12.03
N GLY A 225 -8.97 -3.46 13.24
CA GLY A 225 -9.39 -2.09 13.46
C GLY A 225 -8.26 -1.06 13.36
N PRO A 226 -8.57 0.20 12.97
CA PRO A 226 -7.62 1.29 13.02
C PRO A 226 -7.26 1.65 14.47
N ALA A 227 -6.17 2.41 14.62
CA ALA A 227 -5.82 3.00 15.90
C ALA A 227 -6.97 3.87 16.46
N PRO A 228 -7.11 3.98 17.80
CA PRO A 228 -7.91 5.03 18.40
C PRO A 228 -7.46 6.40 17.90
N VAL A 229 -8.40 7.32 17.75
CA VAL A 229 -8.10 8.68 17.29
C VAL A 229 -7.03 9.32 18.20
N SER A 230 -5.88 9.63 17.65
CA SER A 230 -4.78 10.33 18.32
C SER A 230 -4.62 11.73 17.77
N ARG A 231 -4.28 12.69 18.64
CA ARG A 231 -3.93 14.06 18.25
C ARG A 231 -2.49 14.17 17.74
N THR A 232 -1.66 13.17 18.04
CA THR A 232 -0.26 13.15 17.61
C THR A 232 -0.13 12.21 16.42
N PRO A 233 0.42 12.67 15.28
CA PRO A 233 0.71 11.81 14.15
C PRO A 233 1.67 10.67 14.58
N TYR A 234 1.46 9.50 14.02
CA TYR A 234 2.39 8.40 14.18
C TYR A 234 3.68 8.70 13.41
N VAL A 235 4.82 8.50 14.05
CA VAL A 235 6.14 8.76 13.47
C VAL A 235 7.03 7.56 13.74
N THR A 236 7.77 7.13 12.73
CA THR A 236 8.75 6.06 12.82
C THR A 236 10.18 6.62 12.79
N TYR A 237 11.09 5.91 13.45
CA TYR A 237 12.48 6.34 13.58
C TYR A 237 13.39 5.30 12.92
N CYS A 238 14.41 5.78 12.20
CA CYS A 238 15.51 4.95 11.78
C CYS A 238 16.52 4.92 12.94
N GLY A 239 16.79 3.73 13.48
CA GLY A 239 17.67 3.56 14.64
C GLY A 239 19.17 3.51 14.32
N THR A 240 19.59 4.10 13.19
CA THR A 240 21.00 4.19 12.77
C THR A 240 21.61 5.52 13.11
#